data_2148ce81bc1a8240a89d94afe4cc677a
#
_entry.id   2148ce81bc1a8240a89d94afe4cc677a
#
_cell.length_a   1.000
_cell.length_b   1.000
_cell.length_c   1.000
_cell.angle_alpha   90.00
_cell.angle_beta   90.00
_cell.angle_gamma   90.00
#
_symmetry.space_group_name_H-M   'P 1'
#
loop_
_entity.id
_entity.type
_entity.pdbx_description
1 polymer ?
#
loop_
_entity_poly.entity_id
_entity_poly.type
_entity_poly.pdbx_seq_one_letter_code
_entity_poly.pdbx_strand_id
1 'polypeptide(L)'
;MMMISLGKQASLTVSGQLEGELAATALGAIYTFGPTFRAENSNTPRYLAEFWMIEPEVAFNDITDNMDLAEDFIKYCVQWALDNCYDDVKFLNDMFDKG
;
A
#
# COMPACT_ATOMS: atom_id res chain seq x y z
N MET A 1 5.97 4.06 17.52
CA MET A 1 7.09 3.45 18.27
C MET A 1 8.32 4.31 18.03
N MET A 2 8.80 4.95 19.07
CA MET A 2 9.97 5.82 19.00
C MET A 2 11.22 5.02 19.40
N MET A 3 12.27 5.11 18.61
CA MET A 3 13.55 4.44 18.86
C MET A 3 14.65 5.49 19.01
N ILE A 4 15.75 5.12 19.67
CA ILE A 4 16.97 5.92 19.68
C ILE A 4 17.98 5.20 18.78
N SER A 5 18.37 5.86 17.70
CA SER A 5 19.39 5.37 16.76
C SER A 5 20.51 6.37 16.65
N LEU A 6 21.76 5.90 16.81
CA LEU A 6 22.98 6.74 16.77
C LEU A 6 22.91 7.97 17.68
N GLY A 7 22.28 7.82 18.87
CA GLY A 7 22.12 8.90 19.85
C GLY A 7 21.05 9.96 19.50
N LYS A 8 20.27 9.74 18.46
CA LYS A 8 19.17 10.62 18.04
C LYS A 8 17.84 9.91 18.13
N GLN A 9 16.77 10.68 18.35
CA GLN A 9 15.42 10.16 18.25
C GLN A 9 15.11 9.76 16.80
N ALA A 10 14.59 8.56 16.63
CA ALA A 10 14.14 8.03 15.35
C ALA A 10 12.77 7.38 15.52
N SER A 11 11.99 7.39 14.48
CA SER A 11 10.67 6.75 14.45
C SER A 11 10.56 5.84 13.24
N LEU A 12 9.78 4.77 13.38
CA LEU A 12 9.35 3.97 12.25
C LEU A 12 8.30 4.76 11.47
N THR A 13 8.37 4.72 10.15
CA THR A 13 7.45 5.47 9.29
C THR A 13 6.03 4.91 9.36
N VAL A 14 5.05 5.79 9.31
CA VAL A 14 3.63 5.41 9.22
C VAL A 14 3.13 5.34 7.78
N SER A 15 3.87 5.94 6.84
CA SER A 15 3.61 5.93 5.40
C SER A 15 4.79 6.57 4.66
N GLY A 16 4.90 6.36 3.36
CA GLY A 16 5.85 7.04 2.50
C GLY A 16 5.31 8.34 1.88
N GLN A 17 4.09 8.73 2.23
CA GLN A 17 3.38 9.84 1.60
C GLN A 17 4.11 11.18 1.76
N LEU A 18 4.56 11.52 2.97
CA LEU A 18 5.13 12.83 3.26
C LEU A 18 6.37 13.13 2.41
N GLU A 19 7.27 12.18 2.30
CA GLU A 19 8.47 12.29 1.46
C GLU A 19 8.13 12.11 -0.02
N GLY A 20 7.14 11.25 -0.31
CA GLY A 20 6.64 10.98 -1.65
C GLY A 20 6.04 12.22 -2.31
N GLU A 21 5.22 12.98 -1.61
CA GLU A 21 4.62 14.22 -2.13
C GLU A 21 5.68 15.25 -2.57
N LEU A 22 6.78 15.37 -1.84
CA LEU A 22 7.88 16.24 -2.25
C LEU A 22 8.51 15.81 -3.58
N ALA A 23 8.68 14.51 -3.78
CA ALA A 23 9.20 13.98 -5.04
C ALA A 23 8.17 14.10 -6.18
N ALA A 24 6.89 13.85 -5.91
CA ALA A 24 5.81 13.94 -6.89
C ALA A 24 5.67 15.35 -7.47
N THR A 25 5.88 16.41 -6.68
CA THR A 25 5.84 17.79 -7.17
C THR A 25 6.90 18.09 -8.24
N ALA A 26 8.02 17.38 -8.22
CA ALA A 26 9.11 17.55 -9.20
C ALA A 26 9.05 16.55 -10.35
N LEU A 27 8.62 15.32 -10.08
CA LEU A 27 8.63 14.20 -11.04
C LEU A 27 7.28 13.94 -11.71
N GLY A 28 6.19 14.53 -11.19
CA GLY A 28 4.84 14.38 -11.70
C GLY A 28 4.11 13.17 -11.15
N ALA A 29 4.68 12.00 -11.26
CA ALA A 29 4.10 10.76 -10.73
C ALA A 29 5.20 9.88 -10.14
N ILE A 30 4.94 9.38 -8.94
CA ILE A 30 5.80 8.42 -8.24
C ILE A 30 4.95 7.37 -7.53
N TYR A 31 5.58 6.37 -6.98
CA TYR A 31 4.98 5.53 -5.94
C TYR A 31 6.03 5.19 -4.88
N THR A 32 5.58 4.93 -3.68
CA THR A 32 6.37 4.26 -2.65
C THR A 32 5.84 2.85 -2.43
N PHE A 33 6.73 1.92 -2.13
CA PHE A 33 6.37 0.54 -1.79
C PHE A 33 7.30 0.03 -0.70
N GLY A 34 6.76 -0.22 0.48
CA GLY A 34 7.57 -0.63 1.61
C GLY A 34 6.78 -0.86 2.89
N PRO A 35 7.48 -1.27 3.96
CA PRO A 35 6.86 -1.51 5.26
C PRO A 35 6.44 -0.21 5.92
N THR A 36 5.25 -0.21 6.50
CA THR A 36 4.70 0.87 7.30
C THR A 36 4.33 0.37 8.68
N PHE A 37 4.37 1.26 9.67
CA PHE A 37 4.22 0.89 11.07
C PHE A 37 3.18 1.78 11.75
N ARG A 38 2.20 1.18 12.41
CA ARG A 38 1.14 1.89 13.12
C ARG A 38 0.95 1.29 14.51
N ALA A 39 1.19 2.10 15.54
CA ALA A 39 0.97 1.71 16.94
C ALA A 39 -0.48 2.02 17.36
N GLU A 40 -1.43 1.47 16.64
CA GLU A 40 -2.85 1.62 16.95
C GLU A 40 -3.31 0.54 17.92
N ASN A 41 -4.11 0.94 18.92
CA ASN A 41 -4.77 -0.02 19.79
C ASN A 41 -6.00 -0.60 19.09
N SER A 42 -5.76 -1.58 18.23
CA SER A 42 -6.82 -2.20 17.44
C SER A 42 -6.91 -3.69 17.72
N ASN A 43 -8.10 -4.13 18.08
CA ASN A 43 -8.44 -5.54 18.35
C ASN A 43 -9.25 -6.16 17.21
N THR A 44 -9.16 -5.63 16.00
CA THR A 44 -9.87 -6.17 14.85
C THR A 44 -8.96 -7.06 14.00
N PRO A 45 -9.48 -8.08 13.31
CA PRO A 45 -8.67 -8.96 12.46
C PRO A 45 -8.13 -8.28 11.19
N ARG A 46 -8.46 -7.01 10.95
CA ARG A 46 -8.07 -6.25 9.76
C ARG A 46 -6.93 -5.28 9.98
N TYR A 47 -6.44 -5.15 11.23
CA TYR A 47 -5.38 -4.20 11.56
C TYR A 47 -4.11 -4.92 11.95
N LEU A 48 -3.01 -4.53 11.33
CA LEU A 48 -1.66 -4.99 11.63
C LEU A 48 -0.81 -3.80 12.08
N ALA A 49 0.12 -4.04 12.99
CA ALA A 49 1.09 -3.03 13.44
C ALA A 49 2.20 -2.77 12.42
N GLU A 50 2.43 -3.73 11.54
CA GLU A 50 3.37 -3.67 10.42
C GLU A 50 2.73 -4.29 9.19
N PHE A 51 2.78 -3.59 8.07
CA PHE A 51 2.30 -4.09 6.78
C PHE A 51 2.98 -3.35 5.64
N TRP A 52 2.98 -3.95 4.47
CA TRP A 52 3.48 -3.31 3.26
C TRP A 52 2.37 -2.54 2.57
N MET A 53 2.71 -1.38 2.07
CA MET A 53 1.77 -0.51 1.38
C MET A 53 2.36 -0.02 0.07
N ILE A 54 1.55 -0.01 -0.99
CA ILE A 54 1.86 0.71 -2.22
C ILE A 54 1.09 2.03 -2.20
N GLU A 55 1.79 3.11 -2.41
CA GLU A 55 1.27 4.47 -2.25
C GLU A 55 1.63 5.30 -3.48
N PRO A 56 0.80 5.32 -4.53
CA PRO A 56 1.00 6.19 -5.68
C PRO A 56 0.69 7.64 -5.31
N GLU A 57 1.56 8.54 -5.76
CA GLU A 57 1.41 9.99 -5.62
C GLU A 57 1.50 10.62 -7.01
N VAL A 58 0.41 11.20 -7.47
CA VAL A 58 0.33 11.83 -8.80
C VAL A 58 -0.01 13.29 -8.65
N ALA A 59 0.97 14.13 -8.93
CA ALA A 59 0.76 15.58 -8.88
C ALA A 59 -0.28 16.00 -9.94
N PHE A 60 -1.08 17.00 -9.57
CA PHE A 60 -2.09 17.62 -10.43
C PHE A 60 -3.33 16.78 -10.76
N ASN A 61 -3.43 15.57 -10.25
CA ASN A 61 -4.65 14.76 -10.36
C ASN A 61 -5.73 15.27 -9.39
N ASP A 62 -6.96 15.27 -9.85
CA ASP A 62 -8.13 15.47 -8.99
C ASP A 62 -8.68 14.12 -8.47
N ILE A 63 -9.81 14.19 -7.77
CA ILE A 63 -10.43 12.99 -7.19
C ILE A 63 -10.90 11.99 -8.25
N THR A 64 -11.33 12.47 -9.41
CA THR A 64 -11.80 11.61 -10.50
C THR A 64 -10.61 10.85 -11.11
N ASP A 65 -9.52 11.56 -11.38
CA ASP A 65 -8.28 10.94 -11.86
C ASP A 65 -7.75 9.88 -10.88
N ASN A 66 -7.84 10.15 -9.57
CA ASN A 66 -7.45 9.18 -8.55
C ASN A 66 -8.37 7.95 -8.52
N MET A 67 -9.66 8.12 -8.74
CA MET A 67 -10.61 7.00 -8.84
C MET A 67 -10.28 6.11 -10.04
N ASP A 68 -10.01 6.70 -11.19
CA ASP A 68 -9.62 5.98 -12.40
C ASP A 68 -8.30 5.21 -12.20
N LEU A 69 -7.30 5.85 -11.59
CA LEU A 69 -6.03 5.20 -11.25
C LEU A 69 -6.24 4.02 -10.28
N ALA A 70 -7.07 4.18 -9.26
CA ALA A 70 -7.37 3.12 -8.30
C ALA A 70 -8.09 1.92 -8.98
N GLU A 71 -9.03 2.21 -9.86
CA GLU A 71 -9.74 1.18 -10.64
C GLU A 71 -8.76 0.40 -11.53
N ASP A 72 -7.93 1.08 -12.29
CA ASP A 72 -6.94 0.47 -13.18
C ASP A 72 -5.91 -0.35 -12.39
N PHE A 73 -5.47 0.15 -11.24
CA PHE A 73 -4.55 -0.56 -10.37
C PHE A 73 -5.14 -1.88 -9.85
N ILE A 74 -6.38 -1.87 -9.36
CA ILE A 74 -7.05 -3.07 -8.86
C ILE A 74 -7.26 -4.07 -10.02
N LYS A 75 -7.75 -3.62 -11.16
CA LYS A 75 -7.93 -4.47 -12.35
C LYS A 75 -6.62 -5.11 -12.79
N TYR A 76 -5.55 -4.34 -12.83
CA TYR A 76 -4.22 -4.85 -13.18
C TYR A 76 -3.76 -5.94 -12.21
N CYS A 77 -3.86 -5.70 -10.91
CA CYS A 77 -3.44 -6.68 -9.89
C CYS A 77 -4.26 -7.97 -9.97
N VAL A 78 -5.58 -7.88 -10.15
CA VAL A 78 -6.45 -9.04 -10.32
C VAL A 78 -6.08 -9.82 -11.57
N GLN A 79 -5.95 -9.15 -12.71
CA GLN A 79 -5.57 -9.79 -13.97
C GLN A 79 -4.21 -10.46 -13.86
N TRP A 80 -3.24 -9.79 -13.28
CA TRP A 80 -1.90 -10.36 -13.09
C TRP A 80 -1.94 -11.63 -12.22
N ALA A 81 -2.71 -11.61 -11.14
CA ALA A 81 -2.86 -12.78 -10.26
C ALA A 81 -3.53 -13.96 -11.01
N LEU A 82 -4.54 -13.69 -11.81
CA LEU A 82 -5.20 -14.73 -12.62
C LEU A 82 -4.26 -15.31 -13.67
N ASP A 83 -3.41 -14.50 -14.29
CA ASP A 83 -2.49 -14.94 -15.34
C ASP A 83 -1.25 -15.68 -14.80
N ASN A 84 -0.77 -15.31 -13.60
CA ASN A 84 0.50 -15.80 -13.08
C ASN A 84 0.39 -16.67 -11.82
N CYS A 85 -0.73 -16.61 -11.09
CA CYS A 85 -0.95 -17.32 -9.84
C CYS A 85 -2.30 -18.06 -9.83
N TYR A 86 -2.75 -18.53 -11.00
CA TYR A 86 -4.08 -19.13 -11.16
C TYR A 86 -4.34 -20.31 -10.19
N ASP A 87 -3.35 -21.18 -10.00
CA ASP A 87 -3.50 -22.35 -9.13
C ASP A 87 -3.71 -21.95 -7.65
N ASP A 88 -3.02 -20.89 -7.20
CA ASP A 88 -3.17 -20.35 -5.85
C ASP A 88 -4.55 -19.69 -5.68
N VAL A 89 -4.97 -18.88 -6.66
CA VAL A 89 -6.30 -18.25 -6.68
C VAL A 89 -7.40 -19.32 -6.64
N LYS A 90 -7.25 -20.37 -7.47
CA LYS A 90 -8.18 -21.48 -7.50
C LYS A 90 -8.24 -22.23 -6.17
N PHE A 91 -7.09 -22.53 -5.58
CA PHE A 91 -7.02 -23.16 -4.27
C PHE A 91 -7.73 -22.35 -3.19
N LEU A 92 -7.49 -21.05 -3.13
CA LEU A 92 -8.15 -20.15 -2.17
C LEU A 92 -9.67 -20.11 -2.38
N ASN A 93 -10.12 -20.05 -3.63
CA ASN A 93 -11.53 -20.09 -3.96
C ASN A 93 -12.18 -21.41 -3.49
N ASP A 94 -11.57 -22.54 -3.81
CA ASP A 94 -12.11 -23.88 -3.46
C ASP A 94 -12.14 -24.10 -1.94
N MET A 95 -11.22 -23.48 -1.18
CA MET A 95 -11.12 -23.67 0.27
C MET A 95 -11.95 -22.70 1.09
N PHE A 96 -12.08 -21.45 0.65
CA PHE A 96 -12.62 -20.36 1.47
C PHE A 96 -13.89 -19.74 0.91
N ASP A 97 -14.03 -19.70 -0.40
CA ASP A 97 -15.22 -19.17 -1.05
C ASP A 97 -16.03 -20.31 -1.69
N LYS A 98 -16.91 -20.89 -0.91
CA LYS A 98 -17.79 -21.95 -1.36
C LYS A 98 -19.06 -21.42 -2.02
N GLY A 99 -18.99 -20.24 -2.56
CA GLY A 99 -20.06 -19.58 -3.24
C GLY A 99 -20.88 -19.09 -3.86
#